data_147f6f8c9ae2476786847cbd4b19d5f7
#
_entry.id   147f6f8c9ae2476786847cbd4b19d5f7
#
_cell.length_a   1.000
_cell.length_b   1.000
_cell.length_c   1.000
_cell.angle_alpha   90.00
_cell.angle_beta   90.00
_cell.angle_gamma   90.00
#
_symmetry.space_group_name_H-M   'P 1'
#
loop_
_entity.id
_entity.type
_entity.pdbx_description
1 polymer ?
#
loop_
_entity_poly.entity_id
_entity_poly.type
_entity_poly.pdbx_seq_one_letter_code
_entity_poly.pdbx_strand_id
1 'polypeptide(L)'
;MNKLYKIFLLLIVAGLFGYSCEGIEDSLVDDQLEENPLPTPATYTSGSADFSNYVAVGNSLTAGFMDGALYTAGQSHSIPAILSAQFALAGGAIVNQPNVNSANGFNSALSDVGNGVILGRTELDVSIPGPTPTQGEFPIPAFNGDKSAITNFGVPGIRVADLFSSDLQNNAALGLYYSRFASSPGTSSIMDDATAANPSFFSLWIGNNDVLQYALSGGISETLITSQGDFQTSFGNALGAMVANGSKGVVVNIPPVVILPFFQAISWDRIEVDAATAEQLNTGLAPVNGAIQGCANVGVEQSDIDQRLVSYSAGPNPILVIDEELDDLGVCFDLLQGAGQIDAQQRASLVPYEQSRPLVEDELVLLTAGAVLNTPFGGDATKPIGVVVPLGFNTDGSLTGDKFYLNAAEVTNIVTARATFNAVIDGVISATNGSIGADNVVLVDLHPTLANLFGLDVATATGLALSGDARNPSAADGEFGLSVDGVTLLPDFSPSGIFSTDAVHPNPRGNALIVNEIIKTIEITFGASLPKADVLNYPSIVIAQ
;
A
#
# COMPACT_ATOMS: atom_id res chain seq x y z
N MET A 1 28.22 -80.57 21.56
CA MET A 1 28.90 -79.80 20.49
C MET A 1 27.95 -79.13 19.48
N ASN A 2 26.68 -79.41 19.36
CA ASN A 2 25.85 -78.91 18.27
C ASN A 2 25.12 -77.55 18.50
N LYS A 3 25.03 -77.01 19.72
CA LYS A 3 24.39 -75.74 19.95
C LYS A 3 25.32 -74.53 19.80
N LEU A 4 26.58 -74.69 20.22
CA LEU A 4 27.56 -73.62 20.08
C LEU A 4 27.93 -73.32 18.60
N TYR A 5 28.00 -74.39 17.77
CA TYR A 5 28.30 -74.24 16.34
C TYR A 5 27.16 -73.53 15.57
N LYS A 6 25.92 -73.76 15.96
CA LYS A 6 24.77 -73.07 15.35
C LYS A 6 24.70 -71.58 15.75
N ILE A 7 25.08 -71.25 16.99
CA ILE A 7 25.17 -69.83 17.42
C ILE A 7 26.30 -69.12 16.75
N PHE A 8 27.47 -69.78 16.55
CA PHE A 8 28.61 -69.20 15.86
C PHE A 8 28.34 -68.98 14.35
N LEU A 9 27.60 -69.89 13.71
CA LEU A 9 27.21 -69.77 12.32
C LEU A 9 26.15 -68.66 12.15
N LEU A 10 25.24 -68.47 13.11
CA LEU A 10 24.23 -67.42 13.11
C LEU A 10 24.87 -66.03 13.29
N LEU A 11 25.91 -65.90 14.12
CA LEU A 11 26.66 -64.68 14.34
C LEU A 11 27.53 -64.31 13.13
N ILE A 12 28.10 -65.29 12.39
CA ILE A 12 28.86 -65.05 11.15
C ILE A 12 27.90 -64.60 10.03
N VAL A 13 26.71 -65.20 9.91
CA VAL A 13 25.72 -64.79 8.90
C VAL A 13 25.13 -63.42 9.25
N ALA A 14 24.89 -63.07 10.51
CA ALA A 14 24.45 -61.75 10.93
C ALA A 14 25.55 -60.67 10.73
N GLY A 15 26.85 -61.04 10.90
CA GLY A 15 27.98 -60.16 10.63
C GLY A 15 28.18 -59.87 9.15
N LEU A 16 27.90 -60.85 8.25
CA LEU A 16 27.98 -60.67 6.82
C LEU A 16 26.84 -59.82 6.21
N PHE A 17 25.66 -59.79 6.87
CA PHE A 17 24.57 -58.89 6.46
C PHE A 17 24.74 -57.46 6.97
N GLY A 18 25.52 -57.23 8.04
CA GLY A 18 25.77 -55.90 8.59
C GLY A 18 26.82 -55.09 7.81
N TYR A 19 27.73 -55.78 7.07
CA TYR A 19 28.76 -55.09 6.26
C TYR A 19 28.36 -54.84 4.79
N SER A 20 27.20 -55.35 4.38
CA SER A 20 26.77 -55.27 2.96
C SER A 20 25.84 -54.08 2.65
N CYS A 21 25.30 -53.39 3.67
CA CYS A 21 24.35 -52.31 3.37
C CYS A 21 25.02 -50.94 3.16
N GLU A 22 26.05 -50.57 3.91
CA GLU A 22 26.69 -49.27 3.77
C GLU A 22 27.37 -49.07 2.39
N GLY A 23 28.00 -50.10 1.85
CA GLY A 23 28.67 -49.99 0.54
C GLY A 23 27.72 -50.02 -0.67
N ILE A 24 26.48 -50.52 -0.51
CA ILE A 24 25.47 -50.53 -1.59
C ILE A 24 24.73 -49.22 -1.65
N GLU A 25 24.44 -48.62 -0.49
CA GLU A 25 23.81 -47.29 -0.44
C GLU A 25 24.72 -46.22 -1.03
N ASP A 26 26.03 -46.24 -0.68
CA ASP A 26 27.00 -45.29 -1.23
C ASP A 26 27.15 -45.46 -2.76
N SER A 27 27.21 -46.72 -3.25
CA SER A 27 27.30 -46.94 -4.70
C SER A 27 26.03 -46.57 -5.45
N LEU A 28 24.84 -46.75 -4.87
CA LEU A 28 23.59 -46.35 -5.48
C LEU A 28 23.44 -44.81 -5.50
N VAL A 29 23.94 -44.13 -4.48
CA VAL A 29 23.99 -42.68 -4.43
C VAL A 29 24.96 -42.12 -5.46
N ASP A 30 26.18 -42.72 -5.57
CA ASP A 30 27.16 -42.32 -6.55
C ASP A 30 26.70 -42.59 -7.99
N ASP A 31 26.10 -43.78 -8.27
CA ASP A 31 25.50 -44.10 -9.58
C ASP A 31 24.38 -43.12 -9.94
N GLN A 32 23.52 -42.75 -8.97
CA GLN A 32 22.45 -41.75 -9.18
C GLN A 32 23.01 -40.33 -9.39
N LEU A 33 24.12 -39.98 -8.75
CA LEU A 33 24.81 -38.70 -8.95
C LEU A 33 25.55 -38.64 -10.28
N GLU A 34 26.06 -39.79 -10.78
CA GLU A 34 26.65 -39.88 -12.13
C GLU A 34 25.57 -39.76 -13.22
N GLU A 35 24.43 -40.45 -13.06
CA GLU A 35 23.29 -40.36 -14.00
C GLU A 35 22.56 -39.03 -13.94
N ASN A 36 22.44 -38.43 -12.74
CA ASN A 36 21.79 -37.16 -12.47
C ASN A 36 22.73 -36.26 -11.66
N PRO A 37 23.74 -35.67 -12.28
CA PRO A 37 24.69 -34.82 -11.59
C PRO A 37 23.93 -33.63 -10.94
N LEU A 38 24.28 -33.34 -9.69
CA LEU A 38 23.76 -32.16 -9.03
C LEU A 38 23.99 -30.94 -9.94
N PRO A 39 23.00 -30.07 -10.11
CA PRO A 39 23.17 -28.86 -10.89
C PRO A 39 24.37 -28.09 -10.35
N THR A 40 25.24 -27.64 -11.24
CA THR A 40 26.36 -26.79 -10.86
C THR A 40 25.81 -25.59 -10.12
N PRO A 41 26.32 -25.27 -8.92
CA PRO A 41 25.87 -24.09 -8.20
C PRO A 41 25.96 -22.86 -9.10
N ALA A 42 24.86 -22.10 -9.18
CA ALA A 42 24.83 -20.88 -9.97
C ALA A 42 25.90 -19.91 -9.45
N THR A 43 26.69 -19.35 -10.35
CA THR A 43 27.66 -18.32 -9.99
C THR A 43 26.98 -16.96 -10.16
N TYR A 44 26.83 -16.25 -9.05
CA TYR A 44 26.24 -14.89 -9.05
C TYR A 44 27.35 -13.85 -9.08
N THR A 45 27.09 -12.73 -9.76
CA THR A 45 28.05 -11.63 -9.93
C THR A 45 27.35 -10.28 -9.89
N SER A 46 28.05 -9.24 -9.44
CA SER A 46 27.56 -7.87 -9.43
C SER A 46 27.60 -7.19 -10.81
N GLY A 47 28.23 -7.82 -11.82
CA GLY A 47 28.48 -7.18 -13.11
C GLY A 47 29.36 -5.93 -12.97
N SER A 48 28.89 -4.81 -13.52
CA SER A 48 29.57 -3.51 -13.39
C SER A 48 29.13 -2.72 -12.14
N ALA A 49 28.19 -3.24 -11.35
CA ALA A 49 27.77 -2.66 -10.06
C ALA A 49 28.70 -3.14 -8.93
N ASP A 50 28.70 -2.38 -7.82
CA ASP A 50 29.39 -2.77 -6.58
C ASP A 50 28.38 -2.75 -5.42
N PHE A 51 27.97 -3.92 -4.97
CA PHE A 51 27.01 -4.09 -3.88
C PHE A 51 27.67 -4.16 -2.49
N SER A 52 28.99 -3.89 -2.38
CA SER A 52 29.72 -4.03 -1.12
C SER A 52 29.26 -3.04 -0.03
N ASN A 53 28.69 -1.90 -0.43
CA ASN A 53 28.05 -0.96 0.47
C ASN A 53 26.73 -0.46 -0.13
N TYR A 54 25.68 -1.27 0.03
CA TYR A 54 24.34 -0.94 -0.43
C TYR A 54 23.61 -0.05 0.57
N VAL A 55 23.11 1.10 0.11
CA VAL A 55 22.31 2.06 0.89
C VAL A 55 20.94 2.23 0.26
N ALA A 56 19.90 2.11 1.07
CA ALA A 56 18.51 2.32 0.67
C ALA A 56 17.94 3.62 1.25
N VAL A 57 17.35 4.47 0.42
CA VAL A 57 16.69 5.73 0.82
C VAL A 57 15.26 5.72 0.30
N GLY A 58 14.31 6.08 1.16
CA GLY A 58 12.91 6.15 0.76
C GLY A 58 11.93 6.28 1.91
N ASN A 59 10.69 5.96 1.60
CA ASN A 59 9.55 6.10 2.52
C ASN A 59 9.22 4.78 3.25
N SER A 60 7.93 4.55 3.51
CA SER A 60 7.38 3.35 4.17
C SER A 60 7.75 2.03 3.47
N LEU A 61 7.80 2.01 2.13
CA LEU A 61 8.18 0.84 1.34
C LEU A 61 9.62 0.40 1.61
N THR A 62 10.52 1.39 1.72
CA THR A 62 11.93 1.17 2.08
C THR A 62 12.07 0.78 3.56
N ALA A 63 11.26 1.37 4.45
CA ALA A 63 11.29 1.07 5.87
C ALA A 63 10.79 -0.35 6.22
N GLY A 64 9.94 -0.95 5.39
CA GLY A 64 9.24 -2.20 5.68
C GLY A 64 8.00 -2.00 6.54
N PHE A 65 7.33 -0.85 6.36
CA PHE A 65 6.02 -0.58 6.95
C PHE A 65 4.96 -1.35 6.19
N MET A 66 4.10 -2.05 6.90
CA MET A 66 2.96 -2.80 6.37
C MET A 66 1.95 -3.05 7.50
N ASP A 67 0.74 -3.48 7.17
CA ASP A 67 -0.32 -3.75 8.15
C ASP A 67 -0.62 -2.54 9.05
N GLY A 68 -0.42 -1.31 8.56
CA GLY A 68 -0.65 -0.06 9.29
C GLY A 68 0.38 0.28 10.34
N ALA A 69 1.51 -0.45 10.45
CA ALA A 69 2.55 -0.18 11.44
C ALA A 69 3.96 -0.53 10.94
N LEU A 70 4.98 0.04 11.60
CA LEU A 70 6.35 -0.42 11.48
C LEU A 70 6.65 -1.39 12.61
N TYR A 71 6.99 -2.63 12.29
CA TYR A 71 7.26 -3.71 13.26
C TYR A 71 8.39 -4.63 12.78
N THR A 72 9.00 -5.38 13.69
CA THR A 72 10.22 -6.15 13.41
C THR A 72 10.09 -7.14 12.26
N ALA A 73 9.00 -7.91 12.20
CA ALA A 73 8.80 -8.87 11.11
C ALA A 73 8.56 -8.18 9.76
N GLY A 74 7.83 -7.04 9.72
CA GLY A 74 7.69 -6.22 8.53
C GLY A 74 9.04 -5.70 8.03
N GLN A 75 9.86 -5.15 8.94
CA GLN A 75 11.21 -4.68 8.60
C GLN A 75 12.11 -5.79 8.04
N SER A 76 12.03 -7.01 8.59
CA SER A 76 12.84 -8.13 8.08
C SER A 76 12.48 -8.57 6.66
N HIS A 77 11.31 -8.17 6.18
CA HIS A 77 10.81 -8.42 4.83
C HIS A 77 10.67 -7.11 4.01
N SER A 78 11.35 -6.04 4.43
CA SER A 78 11.42 -4.81 3.63
C SER A 78 12.09 -5.07 2.29
N ILE A 79 11.77 -4.25 1.29
CA ILE A 79 12.38 -4.34 -0.03
C ILE A 79 13.91 -4.32 0.05
N PRO A 80 14.56 -3.40 0.82
CA PRO A 80 16.02 -3.43 0.97
C PRO A 80 16.53 -4.70 1.67
N ALA A 81 15.81 -5.24 2.64
CA ALA A 81 16.23 -6.47 3.32
C ALA A 81 16.23 -7.67 2.37
N ILE A 82 15.17 -7.85 1.58
CA ILE A 82 15.08 -8.91 0.59
C ILE A 82 16.12 -8.71 -0.52
N LEU A 83 16.26 -7.49 -1.06
CA LEU A 83 17.21 -7.19 -2.13
C LEU A 83 18.67 -7.41 -1.70
N SER A 84 19.04 -6.93 -0.51
CA SER A 84 20.41 -7.12 0.00
C SER A 84 20.76 -8.59 0.29
N ALA A 85 19.78 -9.40 0.64
CA ALA A 85 19.98 -10.85 0.76
C ALA A 85 20.37 -11.48 -0.59
N GLN A 86 19.80 -10.99 -1.70
CA GLN A 86 20.21 -11.44 -3.05
C GLN A 86 21.60 -10.89 -3.43
N PHE A 87 21.89 -9.64 -3.08
CA PHE A 87 23.21 -9.03 -3.30
C PHE A 87 24.31 -9.77 -2.56
N ALA A 88 24.06 -10.25 -1.34
CA ALA A 88 25.04 -10.99 -0.56
C ALA A 88 25.52 -12.26 -1.27
N LEU A 89 24.68 -12.92 -2.07
CA LEU A 89 25.06 -14.09 -2.86
C LEU A 89 25.98 -13.73 -4.05
N ALA A 90 26.00 -12.45 -4.46
CA ALA A 90 26.93 -11.91 -5.45
C ALA A 90 28.09 -11.13 -4.82
N GLY A 91 28.38 -11.34 -3.53
CA GLY A 91 29.49 -10.68 -2.81
C GLY A 91 29.15 -9.31 -2.23
N GLY A 92 27.89 -8.91 -2.22
CA GLY A 92 27.42 -7.67 -1.61
C GLY A 92 27.21 -7.76 -0.09
N ALA A 93 26.86 -6.64 0.53
CA ALA A 93 26.55 -6.55 1.95
C ALA A 93 25.05 -6.65 2.23
N ILE A 94 24.70 -7.24 3.39
CA ILE A 94 23.35 -7.20 3.93
C ILE A 94 23.08 -5.79 4.46
N VAL A 95 21.90 -5.25 4.16
CA VAL A 95 21.47 -3.95 4.66
C VAL A 95 21.33 -3.97 6.18
N ASN A 96 21.81 -2.91 6.83
CA ASN A 96 21.62 -2.69 8.27
C ASN A 96 20.51 -1.66 8.49
N GLN A 97 19.40 -2.07 9.10
CA GLN A 97 18.22 -1.23 9.28
C GLN A 97 17.94 -0.95 10.76
N PRO A 98 17.34 0.22 11.08
CA PRO A 98 17.05 0.61 12.46
C PRO A 98 15.82 -0.12 13.00
N ASN A 99 15.99 -1.40 13.40
CA ASN A 99 14.90 -2.24 13.89
C ASN A 99 14.14 -1.56 15.03
N VAL A 100 12.80 -1.64 14.98
CA VAL A 100 11.93 -1.08 16.02
C VAL A 100 11.86 -1.95 17.28
N ASN A 101 12.31 -3.22 17.20
CA ASN A 101 12.26 -4.20 18.30
C ASN A 101 10.84 -4.35 18.91
N SER A 102 9.83 -4.31 18.08
CA SER A 102 8.43 -4.46 18.45
C SER A 102 7.77 -5.52 17.59
N ALA A 103 6.93 -6.37 18.19
CA ALA A 103 6.17 -7.39 17.46
C ALA A 103 4.99 -6.80 16.69
N ASN A 104 4.34 -5.77 17.23
CA ASN A 104 3.11 -5.21 16.70
C ASN A 104 3.26 -3.75 16.23
N GLY A 105 4.34 -3.04 16.65
CA GLY A 105 4.55 -1.64 16.31
C GLY A 105 3.50 -0.71 16.89
N PHE A 106 3.37 0.45 16.25
CA PHE A 106 2.39 1.48 16.60
C PHE A 106 1.65 1.93 15.34
N ASN A 107 0.32 1.81 15.37
CA ASN A 107 -0.57 2.29 14.32
C ASN A 107 -1.12 3.66 14.72
N SER A 108 -0.53 4.72 14.17
CA SER A 108 -0.91 6.09 14.50
C SER A 108 -2.29 6.49 13.97
N ALA A 109 -2.76 5.83 12.91
CA ALA A 109 -4.06 6.13 12.30
C ALA A 109 -5.24 5.60 13.12
N LEU A 110 -5.03 4.48 13.83
CA LEU A 110 -6.08 3.83 14.62
C LEU A 110 -5.97 4.09 16.13
N SER A 111 -4.84 4.65 16.59
CA SER A 111 -4.58 4.90 18.01
C SER A 111 -5.12 6.27 18.46
N ASP A 112 -5.59 6.31 19.70
CA ASP A 112 -5.89 7.56 20.42
C ASP A 112 -5.06 7.61 21.70
N VAL A 113 -3.84 8.14 21.56
CA VAL A 113 -2.87 8.23 22.65
C VAL A 113 -3.41 9.07 23.82
N GLY A 114 -4.21 10.10 23.52
CA GLY A 114 -4.81 11.00 24.52
C GLY A 114 -5.78 10.27 25.44
N ASN A 115 -6.51 9.29 24.91
CA ASN A 115 -7.44 8.43 25.64
C ASN A 115 -6.84 7.06 26.01
N GLY A 116 -5.54 6.86 25.78
CA GLY A 116 -4.83 5.63 26.14
C GLY A 116 -5.10 4.45 25.23
N VAL A 117 -5.68 4.67 24.04
CA VAL A 117 -5.90 3.61 23.04
C VAL A 117 -4.64 3.49 22.19
N ILE A 118 -3.84 2.45 22.43
CA ILE A 118 -2.60 2.18 21.72
C ILE A 118 -2.77 0.91 20.89
N LEU A 119 -2.87 1.08 19.58
CA LEU A 119 -3.08 -0.02 18.63
C LEU A 119 -1.81 -0.25 17.80
N GLY A 120 -1.61 -1.49 17.42
CA GLY A 120 -0.50 -1.96 16.60
C GLY A 120 -0.93 -2.32 15.19
N ARG A 121 -0.12 -3.14 14.52
CA ARG A 121 -0.44 -3.66 13.19
C ARG A 121 -1.80 -4.34 13.16
N THR A 122 -2.40 -4.37 11.99
CA THR A 122 -3.64 -5.10 11.76
C THR A 122 -3.37 -6.53 11.30
N GLU A 123 -4.31 -7.43 11.61
CA GLU A 123 -4.36 -8.82 11.18
C GLU A 123 -5.71 -9.07 10.52
N LEU A 124 -5.78 -10.03 9.60
CA LEU A 124 -7.06 -10.42 9.02
C LEU A 124 -7.79 -11.36 9.98
N ASP A 125 -8.92 -10.91 10.53
CA ASP A 125 -9.85 -11.77 11.28
C ASP A 125 -10.90 -12.31 10.31
N VAL A 126 -10.84 -13.61 10.02
CA VAL A 126 -11.79 -14.25 9.10
C VAL A 126 -13.20 -14.38 9.67
N SER A 127 -13.39 -14.15 10.95
CA SER A 127 -14.70 -14.15 11.62
C SER A 127 -15.40 -12.79 11.55
N ILE A 128 -14.64 -11.73 11.25
CA ILE A 128 -15.11 -10.35 11.13
C ILE A 128 -14.66 -9.83 9.76
N PRO A 129 -15.55 -9.27 8.92
CA PRO A 129 -15.14 -8.74 7.63
C PRO A 129 -14.21 -7.53 7.79
N GLY A 130 -12.90 -7.73 7.71
CA GLY A 130 -11.92 -6.64 7.69
C GLY A 130 -10.70 -6.83 8.60
N PRO A 131 -9.70 -5.96 8.43
CA PRO A 131 -8.51 -5.95 9.26
C PRO A 131 -8.82 -5.55 10.72
N THR A 132 -8.30 -6.32 11.68
CA THR A 132 -8.48 -6.07 13.12
C THR A 132 -7.15 -5.65 13.74
N PRO A 133 -7.08 -4.53 14.48
CA PRO A 133 -5.83 -4.07 15.08
C PRO A 133 -5.43 -4.92 16.30
N THR A 134 -4.14 -5.18 16.43
CA THR A 134 -3.53 -5.77 17.62
C THR A 134 -3.28 -4.72 18.70
N GLN A 135 -2.87 -5.15 19.90
CA GLN A 135 -2.34 -4.23 20.91
C GLN A 135 -1.00 -3.67 20.45
N GLY A 136 -0.86 -2.36 20.40
CA GLY A 136 0.34 -1.67 19.97
C GLY A 136 1.28 -1.28 21.11
N GLU A 137 2.39 -0.63 20.74
CA GLU A 137 3.43 -0.16 21.64
C GLU A 137 3.74 1.33 21.37
N PHE A 138 3.59 2.17 22.40
CA PHE A 138 3.90 3.60 22.31
C PHE A 138 4.54 4.09 23.65
N PRO A 139 5.60 4.92 23.60
CA PRO A 139 6.30 5.41 22.41
C PRO A 139 7.06 4.29 21.66
N ILE A 140 7.29 4.50 20.36
CA ILE A 140 8.12 3.57 19.56
C ILE A 140 9.54 3.57 20.15
N PRO A 141 10.15 2.39 20.44
CA PRO A 141 11.48 2.32 21.06
C PRO A 141 12.55 3.03 20.23
N ALA A 142 13.46 3.75 20.91
CA ALA A 142 14.64 4.30 20.27
C ALA A 142 15.53 3.16 19.71
N PHE A 143 16.20 3.42 18.59
CA PHE A 143 17.21 2.47 18.09
C PHE A 143 18.44 2.49 19.01
N ASN A 144 18.82 1.32 19.49
CA ASN A 144 19.92 1.13 20.43
C ASN A 144 21.19 0.50 19.81
N GLY A 145 21.19 0.28 18.49
CA GLY A 145 22.33 -0.23 17.73
C GLY A 145 23.31 0.88 17.32
N ASP A 146 24.30 0.48 16.52
CA ASP A 146 25.25 1.42 15.92
C ASP A 146 24.60 2.22 14.79
N LYS A 147 24.34 3.49 15.05
CA LYS A 147 23.74 4.40 14.08
C LYS A 147 24.63 4.68 12.87
N SER A 148 25.97 4.61 13.05
CA SER A 148 26.92 4.84 11.96
C SER A 148 26.98 3.68 10.95
N ALA A 149 26.46 2.51 11.33
CA ALA A 149 26.41 1.33 10.48
C ALA A 149 25.09 1.19 9.73
N ILE A 150 24.12 2.09 9.95
CA ILE A 150 22.81 2.03 9.28
C ILE A 150 23.00 2.27 7.78
N THR A 151 22.33 1.45 6.98
CA THR A 151 22.30 1.56 5.51
C THR A 151 20.88 1.50 4.92
N ASN A 152 19.84 1.38 5.78
CA ASN A 152 18.44 1.57 5.39
C ASN A 152 17.89 2.84 6.04
N PHE A 153 17.65 3.87 5.23
CA PHE A 153 17.11 5.17 5.59
C PHE A 153 15.66 5.34 5.13
N GLY A 154 14.88 4.25 5.19
CA GLY A 154 13.43 4.29 4.98
C GLY A 154 12.71 4.91 6.16
N VAL A 155 11.86 5.92 5.89
CA VAL A 155 11.06 6.61 6.91
C VAL A 155 9.60 6.67 6.47
N PRO A 156 8.67 6.01 7.18
CA PRO A 156 7.25 6.04 6.81
C PRO A 156 6.68 7.46 6.74
N GLY A 157 5.85 7.72 5.72
CA GLY A 157 5.09 8.95 5.57
C GLY A 157 5.83 10.13 4.93
N ILE A 158 7.17 10.08 4.77
CA ILE A 158 7.93 11.22 4.22
C ILE A 158 7.63 11.46 2.74
N ARG A 159 7.66 12.74 2.37
CA ARG A 159 7.71 13.26 1.01
C ARG A 159 9.15 13.48 0.58
N VAL A 160 9.34 13.77 -0.70
CA VAL A 160 10.70 13.99 -1.23
C VAL A 160 11.43 15.17 -0.55
N ALA A 161 10.73 16.25 -0.20
CA ALA A 161 11.31 17.40 0.48
C ALA A 161 11.76 17.10 1.92
N ASP A 162 11.10 16.16 2.60
CA ASP A 162 11.41 15.78 3.99
C ASP A 162 12.78 15.12 4.12
N LEU A 163 13.34 14.57 3.04
CA LEU A 163 14.67 14.00 3.01
C LEU A 163 15.76 14.98 3.47
N PHE A 164 15.55 16.29 3.30
CA PHE A 164 16.49 17.34 3.66
C PHE A 164 16.14 18.08 4.94
N SER A 165 15.05 17.70 5.60
CA SER A 165 14.64 18.36 6.83
C SER A 165 15.43 17.85 8.02
N SER A 166 16.15 18.76 8.69
CA SER A 166 16.77 18.49 10.01
C SER A 166 15.77 18.58 11.16
N ASP A 167 14.54 19.06 10.90
CA ASP A 167 13.51 19.33 11.91
C ASP A 167 12.40 18.26 11.94
N LEU A 168 12.59 17.12 11.27
CA LEU A 168 11.58 16.03 11.23
C LEU A 168 11.15 15.58 12.65
N GLN A 169 12.03 15.63 13.63
CA GLN A 169 11.73 15.25 15.00
C GLN A 169 10.57 16.04 15.64
N ASN A 170 10.34 17.28 15.18
CA ASN A 170 9.25 18.13 15.67
C ASN A 170 7.94 17.87 14.93
N ASN A 171 7.97 17.07 13.85
CA ASN A 171 6.77 16.59 13.20
C ASN A 171 6.20 15.42 14.01
N ALA A 172 4.95 15.54 14.46
CA ALA A 172 4.33 14.54 15.35
C ALA A 172 4.24 13.14 14.74
N ALA A 173 4.07 13.02 13.41
CA ALA A 173 4.00 11.74 12.73
C ALA A 173 5.37 11.23 12.26
N LEU A 174 6.13 12.06 11.53
CA LEU A 174 7.40 11.66 10.92
C LEU A 174 8.53 11.53 11.95
N GLY A 175 8.50 12.36 12.99
CA GLY A 175 9.45 12.32 14.09
C GLY A 175 9.45 11.02 14.88
N LEU A 176 8.32 10.29 14.90
CA LEU A 176 8.22 8.97 15.53
C LEU A 176 9.23 7.97 14.95
N TYR A 177 9.59 8.12 13.68
CA TYR A 177 10.41 7.14 12.97
C TYR A 177 11.87 7.59 12.86
N TYR A 178 12.16 8.75 12.25
CA TYR A 178 13.54 9.16 11.98
C TYR A 178 14.33 9.54 13.25
N SER A 179 13.71 10.22 14.21
CA SER A 179 14.39 10.65 15.44
C SER A 179 15.00 9.48 16.25
N ARG A 180 14.48 8.26 16.06
CA ARG A 180 14.97 7.05 16.73
C ARG A 180 16.41 6.72 16.36
N PHE A 181 16.78 6.98 15.10
CA PHE A 181 18.07 6.55 14.56
C PHE A 181 18.88 7.68 13.89
N ALA A 182 18.36 8.89 13.80
CA ALA A 182 19.11 10.04 13.30
C ALA A 182 20.50 10.12 13.99
N SER A 183 21.56 10.36 13.21
CA SER A 183 22.92 10.46 13.75
C SER A 183 23.04 11.61 14.74
N SER A 184 22.40 12.74 14.43
CA SER A 184 22.33 13.94 15.25
C SER A 184 20.90 14.49 15.24
N PRO A 185 20.00 13.99 16.12
CA PRO A 185 18.62 14.45 16.16
C PRO A 185 18.51 15.98 16.26
N GLY A 186 17.73 16.60 15.37
CA GLY A 186 17.54 18.05 15.28
C GLY A 186 18.58 18.81 14.47
N THR A 187 19.59 18.14 13.93
CA THR A 187 20.63 18.75 13.11
C THR A 187 20.94 17.99 11.83
N SER A 188 20.91 16.63 11.85
CA SER A 188 21.07 15.83 10.64
C SER A 188 19.72 15.63 9.93
N SER A 189 19.77 15.61 8.60
CA SER A 189 18.68 15.15 7.75
C SER A 189 18.88 13.69 7.34
N ILE A 190 17.84 13.08 6.75
CA ILE A 190 17.94 11.72 6.21
C ILE A 190 19.03 11.65 5.13
N MET A 191 19.13 12.68 4.27
CA MET A 191 20.15 12.73 3.21
C MET A 191 21.55 12.92 3.75
N ASP A 192 21.74 13.69 4.85
CA ASP A 192 23.04 13.81 5.51
C ASP A 192 23.52 12.43 5.99
N ASP A 193 22.65 11.69 6.66
CA ASP A 193 22.96 10.37 7.19
C ASP A 193 23.18 9.33 6.07
N ALA A 194 22.35 9.33 5.03
CA ALA A 194 22.46 8.41 3.90
C ALA A 194 23.74 8.63 3.09
N THR A 195 24.12 9.89 2.84
CA THR A 195 25.35 10.22 2.11
C THR A 195 26.60 9.95 2.97
N ALA A 196 26.53 10.16 4.29
CA ALA A 196 27.60 9.81 5.22
C ALA A 196 27.87 8.30 5.25
N ALA A 197 26.90 7.46 4.95
CA ALA A 197 27.08 6.02 4.78
C ALA A 197 27.93 5.66 3.55
N ASN A 198 28.23 6.61 2.66
CA ASN A 198 29.13 6.49 1.51
C ASN A 198 28.80 5.28 0.58
N PRO A 199 27.60 5.24 -0.04
CA PRO A 199 27.16 4.10 -0.84
C PRO A 199 28.10 3.80 -2.01
N SER A 200 28.31 2.51 -2.33
CA SER A 200 28.80 2.06 -3.64
C SER A 200 27.64 1.77 -4.59
N PHE A 201 26.51 1.31 -4.03
CA PHE A 201 25.26 1.11 -4.73
C PHE A 201 24.09 1.60 -3.88
N PHE A 202 23.04 2.16 -4.53
CA PHE A 202 21.87 2.64 -3.81
C PHE A 202 20.55 2.23 -4.46
N SER A 203 19.49 2.21 -3.67
CA SER A 203 18.11 2.30 -4.14
C SER A 203 17.46 3.57 -3.59
N LEU A 204 16.77 4.31 -4.47
CA LEU A 204 16.00 5.50 -4.11
C LEU A 204 14.55 5.30 -4.55
N TRP A 205 13.65 5.14 -3.57
CA TRP A 205 12.21 5.06 -3.83
C TRP A 205 11.46 6.04 -2.96
N ILE A 206 11.17 7.19 -3.52
CA ILE A 206 10.53 8.33 -2.88
C ILE A 206 9.57 9.02 -3.86
N GLY A 207 8.62 9.79 -3.34
CA GLY A 207 7.66 10.54 -4.15
C GLY A 207 6.22 10.01 -4.05
N ASN A 208 6.03 8.79 -3.56
CA ASN A 208 4.69 8.20 -3.41
C ASN A 208 3.80 9.08 -2.51
N ASN A 209 4.33 9.54 -1.36
CA ASN A 209 3.58 10.35 -0.40
C ASN A 209 3.31 11.79 -0.88
N ASP A 210 4.02 12.23 -1.91
CA ASP A 210 3.83 13.54 -2.54
C ASP A 210 2.48 13.66 -3.26
N VAL A 211 1.80 12.52 -3.50
CA VAL A 211 0.45 12.43 -4.05
C VAL A 211 -0.48 11.54 -3.19
N LEU A 212 0.05 10.49 -2.56
CA LEU A 212 -0.76 9.53 -1.80
C LEU A 212 -1.48 10.16 -0.61
N GLN A 213 -0.88 11.15 0.06
CA GLN A 213 -1.51 11.83 1.20
C GLN A 213 -2.80 12.54 0.80
N TYR A 214 -2.85 13.13 -0.40
CA TYR A 214 -4.08 13.70 -0.96
C TYR A 214 -5.13 12.60 -1.18
N ALA A 215 -4.73 11.51 -1.83
CA ALA A 215 -5.64 10.41 -2.11
C ALA A 215 -6.22 9.78 -0.82
N LEU A 216 -5.37 9.51 0.19
CA LEU A 216 -5.79 8.91 1.47
C LEU A 216 -6.66 9.85 2.32
N SER A 217 -6.60 11.16 2.06
CA SER A 217 -7.43 12.14 2.77
C SER A 217 -8.85 12.25 2.19
N GLY A 218 -9.14 11.63 1.04
CA GLY A 218 -10.38 11.84 0.29
C GLY A 218 -10.38 13.19 -0.44
N GLY A 219 -9.21 13.62 -0.94
CA GLY A 219 -9.16 14.83 -1.77
C GLY A 219 -9.30 16.18 -1.06
N ILE A 220 -9.32 16.19 0.30
CA ILE A 220 -9.70 17.38 1.10
C ILE A 220 -8.93 18.67 0.81
N SER A 221 -7.74 18.59 0.20
CA SER A 221 -6.98 19.79 -0.17
C SER A 221 -5.87 19.47 -1.17
N GLU A 222 -5.88 20.12 -2.32
CA GLU A 222 -4.81 20.01 -3.33
C GLU A 222 -3.42 20.42 -2.80
N THR A 223 -3.34 21.16 -1.70
CA THR A 223 -2.07 21.50 -1.05
C THR A 223 -1.35 20.27 -0.48
N LEU A 224 -2.05 19.13 -0.39
CA LEU A 224 -1.47 17.84 -0.03
C LEU A 224 -0.71 17.20 -1.21
N ILE A 225 -0.88 17.67 -2.43
CA ILE A 225 -0.05 17.30 -3.58
C ILE A 225 1.16 18.26 -3.62
N THR A 226 2.36 17.70 -3.65
CA THR A 226 3.59 18.51 -3.79
C THR A 226 3.60 19.23 -5.14
N SER A 227 4.01 20.49 -5.17
CA SER A 227 4.16 21.20 -6.46
C SER A 227 5.21 20.53 -7.33
N GLN A 228 5.03 20.55 -8.67
CA GLN A 228 6.01 19.98 -9.62
C GLN A 228 7.41 20.58 -9.41
N GLY A 229 7.50 21.89 -9.17
CA GLY A 229 8.79 22.58 -9.00
C GLY A 229 9.53 22.14 -7.73
N ASP A 230 8.81 22.02 -6.61
CA ASP A 230 9.37 21.56 -5.34
C ASP A 230 9.79 20.08 -5.44
N PHE A 231 8.95 19.26 -6.08
CA PHE A 231 9.26 17.85 -6.33
C PHE A 231 10.54 17.72 -7.17
N GLN A 232 10.62 18.42 -8.30
CA GLN A 232 11.78 18.38 -9.19
C GLN A 232 13.06 18.83 -8.48
N THR A 233 12.98 19.90 -7.71
CA THR A 233 14.13 20.43 -6.97
C THR A 233 14.61 19.43 -5.93
N SER A 234 13.70 18.93 -5.10
CA SER A 234 14.04 18.02 -4.00
C SER A 234 14.51 16.66 -4.51
N PHE A 235 13.84 16.10 -5.54
CA PHE A 235 14.25 14.84 -6.14
C PHE A 235 15.61 14.95 -6.84
N GLY A 236 15.83 16.04 -7.59
CA GLY A 236 17.11 16.30 -8.24
C GLY A 236 18.27 16.42 -7.24
N ASN A 237 18.04 17.11 -6.12
CA ASN A 237 19.02 17.21 -5.04
C ASN A 237 19.30 15.84 -4.40
N ALA A 238 18.26 15.02 -4.16
CA ALA A 238 18.41 13.70 -3.56
C ALA A 238 19.23 12.78 -4.47
N LEU A 239 18.87 12.69 -5.77
CA LEU A 239 19.61 11.86 -6.70
C LEU A 239 21.04 12.36 -6.89
N GLY A 240 21.24 13.69 -7.02
CA GLY A 240 22.56 14.31 -7.13
C GLY A 240 23.47 14.00 -5.94
N ALA A 241 22.91 14.00 -4.71
CA ALA A 241 23.65 13.65 -3.50
C ALA A 241 24.05 12.16 -3.47
N MET A 242 23.16 11.26 -3.90
CA MET A 242 23.43 9.82 -3.93
C MET A 242 24.51 9.43 -4.96
N VAL A 243 24.64 10.16 -6.08
CA VAL A 243 25.64 9.86 -7.12
C VAL A 243 26.94 10.63 -6.95
N ALA A 244 27.04 11.55 -5.99
CA ALA A 244 28.17 12.47 -5.84
C ALA A 244 29.55 11.77 -5.72
N ASN A 245 29.57 10.57 -5.14
CA ASN A 245 30.79 9.75 -4.97
C ASN A 245 30.98 8.72 -6.10
N GLY A 246 30.25 8.84 -7.23
CA GLY A 246 30.31 7.89 -8.34
C GLY A 246 29.52 6.60 -8.11
N SER A 247 28.65 6.57 -7.11
CA SER A 247 27.77 5.43 -6.83
C SER A 247 26.87 5.11 -8.02
N LYS A 248 26.59 3.82 -8.20
CA LYS A 248 25.53 3.36 -9.08
C LYS A 248 24.26 3.07 -8.29
N GLY A 249 23.12 3.09 -8.96
CA GLY A 249 21.88 2.79 -8.24
C GLY A 249 20.66 2.61 -9.11
N VAL A 250 19.58 2.28 -8.43
CA VAL A 250 18.25 2.18 -9.00
C VAL A 250 17.32 3.22 -8.40
N VAL A 251 16.46 3.77 -9.23
CA VAL A 251 15.33 4.60 -8.84
C VAL A 251 14.06 3.86 -9.23
N VAL A 252 13.08 3.83 -8.36
CA VAL A 252 11.78 3.19 -8.66
C VAL A 252 10.75 4.30 -8.90
N ASN A 253 9.94 4.17 -9.95
CA ASN A 253 8.87 5.11 -10.24
C ASN A 253 7.70 5.01 -9.25
N ILE A 254 6.82 6.02 -9.27
CA ILE A 254 5.60 6.05 -8.47
C ILE A 254 4.55 5.15 -9.13
N PRO A 255 4.10 4.07 -8.46
CA PRO A 255 3.08 3.17 -9.00
C PRO A 255 1.72 3.86 -9.11
N PRO A 256 0.77 3.31 -9.86
CA PRO A 256 -0.60 3.80 -9.89
C PRO A 256 -1.23 3.78 -8.49
N VAL A 257 -1.65 4.95 -7.99
CA VAL A 257 -2.17 5.09 -6.62
C VAL A 257 -3.60 4.58 -6.52
N VAL A 258 -4.46 4.96 -7.47
CA VAL A 258 -5.90 4.71 -7.40
C VAL A 258 -6.30 3.25 -7.61
N ILE A 259 -5.39 2.40 -8.13
CA ILE A 259 -5.64 0.95 -8.25
C ILE A 259 -5.34 0.17 -6.96
N LEU A 260 -4.79 0.80 -5.94
CA LEU A 260 -4.51 0.12 -4.67
C LEU A 260 -5.80 -0.42 -4.04
N PRO A 261 -5.74 -1.58 -3.37
CA PRO A 261 -6.93 -2.16 -2.73
C PRO A 261 -7.66 -1.22 -1.78
N PHE A 262 -6.95 -0.23 -1.22
CA PHE A 262 -7.53 0.81 -0.36
C PHE A 262 -8.65 1.62 -1.03
N PHE A 263 -8.58 1.79 -2.36
CA PHE A 263 -9.55 2.53 -3.17
C PHE A 263 -10.49 1.61 -3.96
N GLN A 264 -10.28 0.29 -3.92
CA GLN A 264 -10.99 -0.67 -4.75
C GLN A 264 -11.83 -1.67 -3.94
N ALA A 265 -11.60 -1.78 -2.62
CA ALA A 265 -12.25 -2.80 -1.80
C ALA A 265 -13.74 -2.52 -1.55
N ILE A 266 -14.19 -1.27 -1.66
CA ILE A 266 -15.58 -0.88 -1.48
C ILE A 266 -16.08 -0.27 -2.80
N SER A 267 -17.05 -0.93 -3.43
CA SER A 267 -17.70 -0.43 -4.65
C SER A 267 -18.58 0.78 -4.33
N TRP A 268 -18.68 1.73 -5.26
CA TRP A 268 -19.57 2.89 -5.19
C TRP A 268 -21.05 2.50 -5.03
N ASP A 269 -21.46 1.34 -5.54
CA ASP A 269 -22.80 0.77 -5.49
C ASP A 269 -22.97 -0.35 -4.44
N ARG A 270 -22.20 -0.27 -3.35
CA ARG A 270 -22.11 -1.30 -2.31
C ARG A 270 -23.41 -1.59 -1.55
N ILE A 271 -24.44 -0.74 -1.68
CA ILE A 271 -25.67 -0.89 -0.91
C ILE A 271 -26.57 -1.94 -1.56
N GLU A 272 -26.57 -3.14 -1.00
CA GLU A 272 -27.35 -4.28 -1.47
C GLU A 272 -28.70 -4.33 -0.71
N VAL A 273 -29.82 -4.24 -1.41
CA VAL A 273 -31.16 -4.30 -0.81
C VAL A 273 -32.11 -5.22 -1.60
N ASP A 274 -33.09 -5.78 -0.93
CA ASP A 274 -34.18 -6.48 -1.59
C ASP A 274 -35.29 -5.48 -2.03
N ALA A 275 -36.24 -5.96 -2.83
CA ALA A 275 -37.32 -5.12 -3.38
C ALA A 275 -38.19 -4.47 -2.29
N ALA A 276 -38.44 -5.18 -1.18
CA ALA A 276 -39.27 -4.65 -0.09
C ALA A 276 -38.53 -3.56 0.68
N THR A 277 -37.23 -3.75 0.92
CA THR A 277 -36.37 -2.74 1.57
C THR A 277 -36.23 -1.51 0.67
N ALA A 278 -36.04 -1.70 -0.65
CA ALA A 278 -35.98 -0.58 -1.61
C ALA A 278 -37.27 0.26 -1.58
N GLU A 279 -38.45 -0.38 -1.57
CA GLU A 279 -39.73 0.31 -1.47
C GLU A 279 -39.87 1.10 -0.17
N GLN A 280 -39.42 0.52 0.97
CA GLN A 280 -39.43 1.20 2.27
C GLN A 280 -38.52 2.44 2.28
N LEU A 281 -37.29 2.29 1.76
CA LEU A 281 -36.32 3.38 1.66
C LEU A 281 -36.84 4.50 0.76
N ASN A 282 -37.36 4.18 -0.41
CA ASN A 282 -37.95 5.18 -1.34
C ASN A 282 -39.15 5.91 -0.71
N THR A 283 -39.98 5.19 0.03
CA THR A 283 -41.10 5.81 0.76
C THR A 283 -40.59 6.75 1.85
N GLY A 284 -39.54 6.34 2.61
CA GLY A 284 -38.94 7.17 3.67
C GLY A 284 -38.23 8.42 3.13
N LEU A 285 -37.60 8.32 1.95
CA LEU A 285 -36.86 9.40 1.30
C LEU A 285 -37.75 10.29 0.37
N ALA A 286 -38.98 9.91 0.11
CA ALA A 286 -39.89 10.72 -0.71
C ALA A 286 -40.03 12.18 -0.25
N PRO A 287 -40.10 12.49 1.06
CA PRO A 287 -40.14 13.89 1.51
C PRO A 287 -38.83 14.65 1.22
N VAL A 288 -37.67 13.98 1.31
CA VAL A 288 -36.35 14.55 0.97
C VAL A 288 -36.31 14.89 -0.51
N ASN A 289 -36.59 13.91 -1.37
CA ASN A 289 -36.63 14.10 -2.84
C ASN A 289 -37.64 15.19 -3.22
N GLY A 290 -38.81 15.27 -2.53
CA GLY A 290 -39.81 16.31 -2.75
C GLY A 290 -39.31 17.71 -2.41
N ALA A 291 -38.55 17.86 -1.32
CA ALA A 291 -37.94 19.14 -0.95
C ALA A 291 -36.85 19.56 -1.94
N ILE A 292 -35.96 18.61 -2.35
CA ILE A 292 -34.94 18.86 -3.36
C ILE A 292 -35.56 19.28 -4.69
N GLN A 293 -36.59 18.59 -5.17
CA GLN A 293 -37.35 18.98 -6.37
C GLN A 293 -38.03 20.35 -6.23
N GLY A 294 -38.48 20.66 -5.03
CA GLY A 294 -39.08 21.98 -4.71
C GLY A 294 -38.13 23.14 -4.95
N CYS A 295 -36.82 22.92 -4.89
CA CYS A 295 -35.79 23.93 -5.12
C CYS A 295 -35.75 24.47 -6.55
N ALA A 296 -36.30 23.76 -7.53
CA ALA A 296 -36.49 24.28 -8.89
C ALA A 296 -37.35 25.54 -8.90
N ASN A 297 -38.33 25.66 -8.00
CA ASN A 297 -39.21 26.80 -7.92
C ASN A 297 -38.54 28.08 -7.38
N VAL A 298 -37.35 27.95 -6.79
CA VAL A 298 -36.55 29.07 -6.25
C VAL A 298 -35.23 29.27 -6.99
N GLY A 299 -35.08 28.62 -8.16
CA GLY A 299 -34.00 28.91 -9.11
C GLY A 299 -32.79 27.98 -9.06
N VAL A 300 -32.88 26.83 -8.38
CA VAL A 300 -31.84 25.79 -8.49
C VAL A 300 -31.97 25.10 -9.84
N GLU A 301 -30.84 24.92 -10.53
CA GLU A 301 -30.80 24.32 -11.85
C GLU A 301 -31.25 22.84 -11.82
N GLN A 302 -32.04 22.42 -12.83
CA GLN A 302 -32.60 21.08 -12.87
C GLN A 302 -31.50 19.98 -12.86
N SER A 303 -30.37 20.23 -13.52
CA SER A 303 -29.23 19.28 -13.52
C SER A 303 -28.63 19.06 -12.13
N ASP A 304 -28.61 20.13 -11.29
CA ASP A 304 -28.17 20.02 -9.90
C ASP A 304 -29.17 19.25 -9.06
N ILE A 305 -30.47 19.48 -9.29
CA ILE A 305 -31.53 18.71 -8.64
C ILE A 305 -31.45 17.22 -8.99
N ASP A 306 -31.35 16.90 -10.29
CA ASP A 306 -31.42 15.52 -10.78
C ASP A 306 -30.29 14.64 -10.21
N GLN A 307 -29.07 15.17 -10.02
CA GLN A 307 -27.96 14.41 -9.46
C GLN A 307 -28.09 14.13 -7.95
N ARG A 308 -28.98 14.85 -7.25
CA ARG A 308 -29.20 14.72 -5.80
C ARG A 308 -30.31 13.76 -5.43
N LEU A 309 -31.14 13.37 -6.40
CA LEU A 309 -32.31 12.51 -6.13
C LEU A 309 -31.87 11.11 -5.76
N VAL A 310 -32.37 10.60 -4.64
CA VAL A 310 -32.06 9.27 -4.14
C VAL A 310 -33.16 8.29 -4.52
N SER A 311 -32.79 7.19 -5.15
CA SER A 311 -33.71 6.11 -5.51
C SER A 311 -33.03 4.76 -5.37
N TYR A 312 -33.69 3.80 -4.71
CA TYR A 312 -33.23 2.44 -4.50
C TYR A 312 -34.01 1.45 -5.37
N SER A 313 -33.32 0.43 -5.84
CA SER A 313 -33.88 -0.74 -6.54
C SER A 313 -33.39 -2.03 -5.88
N ALA A 314 -34.03 -3.16 -6.19
CA ALA A 314 -33.50 -4.45 -5.75
C ALA A 314 -32.14 -4.73 -6.39
N GLY A 315 -31.16 -5.14 -5.57
CA GLY A 315 -29.75 -5.35 -5.96
C GLY A 315 -28.82 -4.24 -5.47
N PRO A 316 -27.67 -4.04 -6.13
CA PRO A 316 -26.71 -3.01 -5.81
C PRO A 316 -27.27 -1.60 -6.04
N ASN A 317 -26.93 -0.66 -5.16
CA ASN A 317 -27.32 0.74 -5.24
C ASN A 317 -26.17 1.66 -4.78
N PRO A 318 -26.09 2.90 -5.32
CA PRO A 318 -25.07 3.85 -4.94
C PRO A 318 -25.09 4.19 -3.45
N ILE A 319 -23.90 4.44 -2.90
CA ILE A 319 -23.77 5.03 -1.57
C ILE A 319 -24.19 6.50 -1.64
N LEU A 320 -25.03 6.93 -0.70
CA LEU A 320 -25.37 8.34 -0.52
C LEU A 320 -24.23 9.03 0.25
N VAL A 321 -23.72 10.16 -0.28
CA VAL A 321 -22.56 10.88 0.26
C VAL A 321 -22.84 12.36 0.47
N ILE A 322 -22.05 13.02 1.31
CA ILE A 322 -21.86 14.48 1.27
C ILE A 322 -20.90 14.81 0.14
N ASP A 323 -21.22 15.84 -0.62
CA ASP A 323 -20.38 16.40 -1.66
C ASP A 323 -20.27 17.91 -1.45
N GLU A 324 -19.13 18.34 -0.93
CA GLU A 324 -18.90 19.75 -0.59
C GLU A 324 -18.73 20.64 -1.82
N GLU A 325 -18.60 20.06 -3.03
CA GLU A 325 -18.58 20.82 -4.29
C GLU A 325 -19.97 21.21 -4.78
N LEU A 326 -21.02 20.60 -4.25
CA LEU A 326 -22.39 20.97 -4.57
C LEU A 326 -22.82 22.27 -3.87
N ASP A 327 -23.66 23.07 -4.55
CA ASP A 327 -24.30 24.21 -3.93
C ASP A 327 -25.12 23.78 -2.69
N ASP A 328 -24.98 24.53 -1.61
CA ASP A 328 -25.73 24.31 -0.37
C ASP A 328 -27.22 24.65 -0.54
N LEU A 329 -28.08 23.66 -0.44
CA LEU A 329 -29.56 23.84 -0.53
C LEU A 329 -30.21 24.38 0.75
N GLY A 330 -29.47 24.68 1.81
CA GLY A 330 -30.01 25.18 3.06
C GLY A 330 -30.89 26.42 2.87
N VAL A 331 -30.44 27.37 2.04
CA VAL A 331 -31.23 28.58 1.70
C VAL A 331 -32.53 28.22 0.96
N CYS A 332 -32.46 27.25 0.03
CA CYS A 332 -33.68 26.77 -0.63
C CYS A 332 -34.67 26.17 0.37
N PHE A 333 -34.19 25.29 1.26
CA PHE A 333 -35.05 24.64 2.25
C PHE A 333 -35.65 25.64 3.23
N ASP A 334 -34.95 26.73 3.60
CA ASP A 334 -35.48 27.84 4.40
C ASP A 334 -36.57 28.58 3.67
N LEU A 335 -36.46 28.80 2.37
CA LEU A 335 -37.49 29.41 1.53
C LEU A 335 -38.73 28.53 1.44
N LEU A 336 -38.58 27.21 1.28
CA LEU A 336 -39.69 26.25 1.27
C LEU A 336 -40.43 26.25 2.62
N GLN A 337 -39.68 26.32 3.73
CA GLN A 337 -40.29 26.46 5.07
C GLN A 337 -41.04 27.79 5.23
N GLY A 338 -40.45 28.91 4.82
CA GLY A 338 -41.07 30.23 4.87
C GLY A 338 -42.34 30.32 4.02
N ALA A 339 -42.40 29.56 2.93
CA ALA A 339 -43.59 29.44 2.07
C ALA A 339 -44.63 28.44 2.62
N GLY A 340 -44.34 27.74 3.73
CA GLY A 340 -45.25 26.76 4.32
C GLY A 340 -45.37 25.45 3.55
N GLN A 341 -44.40 25.15 2.65
CA GLN A 341 -44.36 23.92 1.89
C GLN A 341 -43.77 22.75 2.71
N ILE A 342 -42.88 23.06 3.65
CA ILE A 342 -42.39 22.16 4.67
C ILE A 342 -42.50 22.81 6.05
N ASP A 343 -42.65 21.99 7.09
CA ASP A 343 -42.68 22.48 8.47
C ASP A 343 -41.25 22.53 9.08
N ALA A 344 -41.13 23.05 10.31
CA ALA A 344 -39.84 23.21 10.99
C ALA A 344 -39.17 21.86 11.30
N GLN A 345 -39.93 20.78 11.55
CA GLN A 345 -39.41 19.47 11.80
C GLN A 345 -38.86 18.84 10.50
N GLN A 346 -39.59 18.99 9.42
CA GLN A 346 -39.13 18.57 8.08
C GLN A 346 -37.88 19.35 7.69
N ARG A 347 -37.84 20.69 7.88
CA ARG A 347 -36.61 21.48 7.63
C ARG A 347 -35.40 20.96 8.40
N ALA A 348 -35.56 20.69 9.70
CA ALA A 348 -34.48 20.14 10.52
C ALA A 348 -34.00 18.76 10.02
N SER A 349 -34.89 17.92 9.49
CA SER A 349 -34.54 16.63 8.94
C SER A 349 -33.80 16.69 7.59
N LEU A 350 -33.84 17.83 6.90
CA LEU A 350 -33.19 18.05 5.62
C LEU A 350 -31.71 18.51 5.74
N VAL A 351 -31.27 18.89 6.94
CA VAL A 351 -29.88 19.35 7.15
C VAL A 351 -28.82 18.37 6.57
N PRO A 352 -28.93 17.06 6.75
CA PRO A 352 -27.95 16.13 6.17
C PRO A 352 -27.95 16.09 4.64
N TYR A 353 -28.97 16.64 3.99
CA TYR A 353 -29.13 16.57 2.53
C TYR A 353 -28.85 17.88 1.81
N GLU A 354 -28.34 18.90 2.52
CA GLU A 354 -28.05 20.21 1.94
C GLU A 354 -27.01 20.15 0.85
N GLN A 355 -25.99 19.26 1.00
CA GLN A 355 -24.96 19.02 0.02
C GLN A 355 -24.76 17.50 -0.20
N SER A 356 -25.81 16.78 -0.55
CA SER A 356 -25.73 15.32 -0.71
C SER A 356 -26.15 14.86 -2.09
N ARG A 357 -25.57 13.75 -2.52
CA ARG A 357 -25.94 13.01 -3.73
C ARG A 357 -25.57 11.54 -3.63
N PRO A 358 -26.15 10.67 -4.44
CA PRO A 358 -25.62 9.32 -4.68
C PRO A 358 -24.24 9.37 -5.38
N LEU A 359 -23.35 8.44 -5.06
CA LEU A 359 -22.13 8.22 -5.84
C LEU A 359 -22.44 7.75 -7.26
N VAL A 360 -21.50 7.97 -8.17
CA VAL A 360 -21.55 7.48 -9.55
C VAL A 360 -20.39 6.53 -9.83
N GLU A 361 -20.47 5.78 -10.94
CA GLU A 361 -19.53 4.69 -11.28
C GLU A 361 -18.06 5.10 -11.27
N ASP A 362 -17.79 6.37 -11.54
CA ASP A 362 -16.42 6.87 -11.65
C ASP A 362 -15.77 7.32 -10.33
N GLU A 363 -16.38 7.07 -9.20
CA GLU A 363 -15.94 7.53 -7.90
C GLU A 363 -15.41 6.37 -7.05
N LEU A 364 -14.38 6.65 -6.26
CA LEU A 364 -13.65 5.65 -5.49
C LEU A 364 -13.95 5.80 -4.00
N VAL A 365 -14.43 4.73 -3.38
CA VAL A 365 -14.71 4.73 -1.94
C VAL A 365 -13.47 4.27 -1.18
N LEU A 366 -13.05 5.06 -0.21
CA LEU A 366 -11.89 4.74 0.63
C LEU A 366 -12.23 3.59 1.59
N LEU A 367 -11.27 2.70 1.84
CA LEU A 367 -11.44 1.58 2.76
C LEU A 367 -11.90 2.03 4.17
N THR A 368 -11.49 3.22 4.60
CA THR A 368 -11.91 3.82 5.88
C THR A 368 -13.41 4.05 5.98
N ALA A 369 -14.11 4.21 4.87
CA ALA A 369 -15.57 4.32 4.85
C ALA A 369 -16.26 3.09 5.46
N GLY A 370 -15.64 1.91 5.33
CA GLY A 370 -16.17 0.66 5.88
C GLY A 370 -16.42 0.66 7.38
N ALA A 371 -15.73 1.51 8.13
CA ALA A 371 -15.92 1.66 9.58
C ALA A 371 -17.23 2.36 9.96
N VAL A 372 -17.77 3.20 9.08
CA VAL A 372 -18.98 4.01 9.34
C VAL A 372 -20.14 3.64 8.42
N LEU A 373 -19.88 3.08 7.25
CA LEU A 373 -20.90 2.68 6.29
C LEU A 373 -21.88 1.69 6.91
N ASN A 374 -23.17 1.92 6.70
CA ASN A 374 -24.28 1.12 7.21
C ASN A 374 -24.37 1.04 8.75
N THR A 375 -23.68 1.92 9.48
CA THR A 375 -23.82 2.04 10.93
C THR A 375 -24.97 2.99 11.29
N PRO A 376 -25.63 2.83 12.47
CA PRO A 376 -26.71 3.70 12.90
C PRO A 376 -26.24 5.12 13.19
N PHE A 377 -26.77 6.11 12.50
CA PHE A 377 -26.53 7.52 12.78
C PHE A 377 -27.18 7.93 14.12
N GLY A 378 -26.39 8.46 15.04
CA GLY A 378 -26.87 8.85 16.37
C GLY A 378 -27.49 7.68 17.17
N GLY A 379 -27.13 6.43 16.83
CA GLY A 379 -27.70 5.23 17.43
C GLY A 379 -29.08 4.82 16.89
N ASP A 380 -29.61 5.52 15.90
CA ASP A 380 -30.90 5.22 15.27
C ASP A 380 -30.73 4.21 14.12
N ALA A 381 -31.10 2.95 14.35
CA ALA A 381 -30.99 1.87 13.36
C ALA A 381 -31.84 2.10 12.09
N THR A 382 -32.79 3.04 12.11
CA THR A 382 -33.58 3.41 10.92
C THR A 382 -32.86 4.42 10.02
N LYS A 383 -31.70 4.90 10.43
CA LYS A 383 -30.89 5.92 9.74
C LYS A 383 -29.46 5.42 9.49
N PRO A 384 -29.26 4.34 8.71
CA PRO A 384 -27.92 3.87 8.38
C PRO A 384 -27.18 4.90 7.52
N ILE A 385 -25.90 5.13 7.88
CA ILE A 385 -25.00 6.05 7.16
C ILE A 385 -24.65 5.44 5.80
N GLY A 386 -24.65 6.28 4.77
CA GLY A 386 -24.44 5.88 3.35
C GLY A 386 -25.71 5.36 2.67
N VAL A 387 -26.81 5.18 3.42
CA VAL A 387 -28.11 4.68 2.91
C VAL A 387 -29.20 5.74 3.12
N VAL A 388 -29.53 6.05 4.36
CA VAL A 388 -30.54 7.08 4.70
C VAL A 388 -29.86 8.40 5.05
N VAL A 389 -28.78 8.38 5.82
CA VAL A 389 -27.97 9.56 6.09
C VAL A 389 -26.73 9.50 5.21
N PRO A 390 -26.32 10.59 4.56
CA PRO A 390 -25.14 10.58 3.71
C PRO A 390 -23.87 10.15 4.46
N LEU A 391 -22.99 9.41 3.78
CA LEU A 391 -21.62 9.17 4.21
C LEU A 391 -20.89 10.53 4.21
N GLY A 392 -20.36 10.92 5.33
CA GLY A 392 -19.84 12.27 5.59
C GLY A 392 -20.15 12.70 7.01
N PHE A 393 -20.80 11.81 7.78
CA PHE A 393 -21.03 11.98 9.20
C PHE A 393 -20.40 10.82 9.99
N ASN A 394 -19.93 11.11 11.20
CA ASN A 394 -19.60 10.09 12.18
C ASN A 394 -20.85 9.52 12.84
N THR A 395 -20.73 8.39 13.52
CA THR A 395 -21.84 7.75 14.26
C THR A 395 -22.42 8.63 15.37
N ASP A 396 -21.66 9.59 15.89
CA ASP A 396 -22.10 10.56 16.89
C ASP A 396 -22.85 11.77 16.30
N GLY A 397 -22.96 11.85 14.97
CA GLY A 397 -23.63 12.90 14.24
C GLY A 397 -22.76 14.11 13.88
N SER A 398 -21.46 14.06 14.16
CA SER A 398 -20.53 15.11 13.72
C SER A 398 -20.26 14.99 12.22
N LEU A 399 -20.26 16.14 11.52
CA LEU A 399 -19.91 16.21 10.10
C LEU A 399 -18.41 15.94 9.92
N THR A 400 -18.07 15.12 8.93
CA THR A 400 -16.69 14.81 8.54
C THR A 400 -16.35 15.28 7.13
N GLY A 401 -17.35 15.76 6.37
CA GLY A 401 -17.20 16.14 4.97
C GLY A 401 -17.05 14.93 4.04
N ASP A 402 -16.54 15.15 2.85
CA ASP A 402 -16.42 14.18 1.75
C ASP A 402 -15.18 13.25 1.82
N LYS A 403 -14.46 13.25 2.91
CA LYS A 403 -13.17 12.52 3.11
C LYS A 403 -13.20 11.00 2.92
N PHE A 404 -14.35 10.41 2.66
CA PHE A 404 -14.51 8.95 2.56
C PHE A 404 -14.56 8.43 1.12
N TYR A 405 -14.48 9.29 0.15
CA TYR A 405 -14.44 8.91 -1.27
C TYR A 405 -13.61 9.91 -2.07
N LEU A 406 -13.35 9.59 -3.31
CA LEU A 406 -12.71 10.47 -4.29
C LEU A 406 -13.67 10.62 -5.47
N ASN A 407 -13.99 11.83 -5.83
CA ASN A 407 -14.74 12.15 -7.04
C ASN A 407 -13.85 12.08 -8.29
N ALA A 408 -14.44 12.16 -9.47
CA ALA A 408 -13.71 12.02 -10.74
C ALA A 408 -12.63 13.12 -10.96
N ALA A 409 -12.85 14.35 -10.44
CA ALA A 409 -11.87 15.43 -10.53
C ALA A 409 -10.66 15.16 -9.64
N GLU A 410 -10.89 14.72 -8.42
CA GLU A 410 -9.85 14.36 -7.46
C GLU A 410 -9.01 13.18 -7.93
N VAL A 411 -9.65 12.16 -8.48
CA VAL A 411 -8.96 11.06 -9.12
C VAL A 411 -8.09 11.56 -10.28
N THR A 412 -8.60 12.48 -11.11
CA THR A 412 -7.82 13.10 -12.20
C THR A 412 -6.61 13.87 -11.66
N ASN A 413 -6.75 14.59 -10.54
CA ASN A 413 -5.64 15.29 -9.89
C ASN A 413 -4.53 14.32 -9.45
N ILE A 414 -4.91 13.18 -8.84
CA ILE A 414 -3.97 12.13 -8.40
C ILE A 414 -3.20 11.56 -9.59
N VAL A 415 -3.90 11.21 -10.65
CA VAL A 415 -3.35 10.63 -11.87
C VAL A 415 -2.38 11.56 -12.55
N THR A 416 -2.79 12.83 -12.69
CA THR A 416 -1.99 13.88 -13.34
C THR A 416 -0.73 14.19 -12.54
N ALA A 417 -0.85 14.33 -11.22
CA ALA A 417 0.29 14.56 -10.34
C ALA A 417 1.31 13.42 -10.43
N ARG A 418 0.85 12.16 -10.34
CA ARG A 418 1.71 11.00 -10.48
C ARG A 418 2.42 10.94 -11.84
N ALA A 419 1.70 11.16 -12.93
CA ALA A 419 2.29 11.18 -14.27
C ALA A 419 3.37 12.28 -14.39
N THR A 420 3.08 13.47 -13.86
CA THR A 420 4.02 14.58 -13.80
C THR A 420 5.27 14.24 -13.01
N PHE A 421 5.12 13.65 -11.82
CA PHE A 421 6.26 13.25 -10.99
C PHE A 421 7.11 12.16 -11.66
N ASN A 422 6.50 11.17 -12.29
CA ASN A 422 7.23 10.14 -13.02
C ASN A 422 8.01 10.71 -14.23
N ALA A 423 7.45 11.69 -14.94
CA ALA A 423 8.17 12.39 -15.99
C ALA A 423 9.36 13.22 -15.44
N VAL A 424 9.21 13.81 -14.25
CA VAL A 424 10.31 14.48 -13.54
C VAL A 424 11.40 13.48 -13.14
N ILE A 425 11.03 12.34 -12.57
CA ILE A 425 11.96 11.26 -12.18
C ILE A 425 12.81 10.84 -13.40
N ASP A 426 12.16 10.51 -14.51
CA ASP A 426 12.83 10.08 -15.74
C ASP A 426 13.76 11.17 -16.29
N GLY A 427 13.28 12.42 -16.34
CA GLY A 427 14.07 13.56 -16.80
C GLY A 427 15.31 13.84 -15.93
N VAL A 428 15.17 13.73 -14.61
CA VAL A 428 16.28 13.92 -13.66
C VAL A 428 17.31 12.79 -13.79
N ILE A 429 16.88 11.52 -13.92
CA ILE A 429 17.78 10.38 -14.16
C ILE A 429 18.56 10.60 -15.46
N SER A 430 17.88 10.95 -16.56
CA SER A 430 18.49 11.19 -17.86
C SER A 430 19.53 12.32 -17.81
N ALA A 431 19.19 13.44 -17.14
CA ALA A 431 20.09 14.57 -16.96
C ALA A 431 21.31 14.21 -16.10
N THR A 432 21.11 13.43 -15.03
CA THR A 432 22.18 12.95 -14.15
C THR A 432 23.14 12.05 -14.90
N ASN A 433 22.66 11.03 -15.61
CA ASN A 433 23.49 10.14 -16.43
C ASN A 433 24.22 10.89 -17.54
N GLY A 434 23.54 11.84 -18.20
CA GLY A 434 24.16 12.71 -19.20
C GLY A 434 25.31 13.56 -18.65
N SER A 435 25.18 14.06 -17.42
CA SER A 435 26.23 14.85 -16.76
C SER A 435 27.44 14.00 -16.32
N ILE A 436 27.20 12.76 -15.92
CA ILE A 436 28.23 11.77 -15.53
C ILE A 436 28.92 11.19 -16.78
N GLY A 437 28.21 11.14 -17.92
CA GLY A 437 28.66 10.48 -19.15
C GLY A 437 28.62 8.95 -19.07
N ALA A 438 27.78 8.40 -18.18
CA ALA A 438 27.61 6.96 -17.97
C ALA A 438 26.23 6.66 -17.37
N ASP A 439 25.68 5.49 -17.67
CA ASP A 439 24.41 5.00 -17.11
C ASP A 439 24.61 4.43 -15.69
N ASN A 440 24.89 5.33 -14.74
CA ASN A 440 25.07 4.98 -13.35
C ASN A 440 23.75 4.78 -12.60
N VAL A 441 22.66 5.38 -13.07
CA VAL A 441 21.34 5.32 -12.46
C VAL A 441 20.34 4.75 -13.45
N VAL A 442 19.57 3.77 -13.04
CA VAL A 442 18.53 3.17 -13.87
C VAL A 442 17.15 3.27 -13.22
N LEU A 443 16.15 3.55 -14.05
CA LEU A 443 14.73 3.55 -13.65
C LEU A 443 14.20 2.12 -13.61
N VAL A 444 13.60 1.73 -12.49
CA VAL A 444 12.77 0.54 -12.36
C VAL A 444 11.32 0.96 -12.62
N ASP A 445 10.77 0.53 -13.74
CA ASP A 445 9.37 0.78 -14.08
C ASP A 445 8.49 -0.38 -13.61
N LEU A 446 7.65 -0.12 -12.62
CA LEU A 446 6.72 -1.10 -12.07
C LEU A 446 5.37 -1.17 -12.80
N HIS A 447 5.10 -0.27 -13.75
CA HIS A 447 3.81 -0.21 -14.44
C HIS A 447 3.44 -1.52 -15.16
N PRO A 448 4.34 -2.16 -15.94
CA PRO A 448 3.98 -3.40 -16.64
C PRO A 448 3.61 -4.54 -15.69
N THR A 449 4.35 -4.68 -14.59
CA THR A 449 4.11 -5.74 -13.60
C THR A 449 2.80 -5.52 -12.87
N LEU A 450 2.52 -4.28 -12.45
CA LEU A 450 1.25 -3.93 -11.80
C LEU A 450 0.07 -4.01 -12.77
N ALA A 451 0.23 -3.58 -14.01
CA ALA A 451 -0.82 -3.73 -15.03
C ALA A 451 -1.23 -5.20 -15.19
N ASN A 452 -0.26 -6.10 -15.35
CA ASN A 452 -0.51 -7.53 -15.44
C ASN A 452 -1.20 -8.09 -14.17
N LEU A 453 -0.75 -7.65 -13.00
CA LEU A 453 -1.31 -8.09 -11.73
C LEU A 453 -2.79 -7.71 -11.59
N PHE A 454 -3.15 -6.49 -12.02
CA PHE A 454 -4.51 -5.97 -11.93
C PHE A 454 -5.37 -6.31 -13.18
N GLY A 455 -4.86 -7.13 -14.10
CA GLY A 455 -5.59 -7.49 -15.33
C GLY A 455 -5.80 -6.31 -16.29
N LEU A 456 -4.98 -5.26 -16.16
CA LEU A 456 -5.04 -4.05 -16.99
C LEU A 456 -4.00 -4.12 -18.10
N ASP A 457 -4.28 -3.52 -19.24
CA ASP A 457 -3.21 -3.27 -20.20
C ASP A 457 -2.29 -2.14 -19.74
N VAL A 458 -1.04 -2.14 -20.22
CA VAL A 458 -0.02 -1.16 -19.76
C VAL A 458 -0.43 0.27 -20.10
N ALA A 459 -1.09 0.50 -21.22
CA ALA A 459 -1.55 1.83 -21.61
C ALA A 459 -2.66 2.32 -20.69
N THR A 460 -3.59 1.44 -20.29
CA THR A 460 -4.62 1.75 -19.30
C THR A 460 -3.99 2.08 -17.94
N ALA A 461 -3.04 1.29 -17.48
CA ALA A 461 -2.36 1.54 -16.21
C ALA A 461 -1.53 2.83 -16.19
N THR A 462 -0.96 3.24 -17.31
CA THR A 462 -0.22 4.51 -17.45
C THR A 462 -1.12 5.71 -17.67
N GLY A 463 -2.18 5.54 -18.48
CA GLY A 463 -3.13 6.62 -18.80
C GLY A 463 -4.21 6.78 -17.75
N LEU A 464 -4.41 5.77 -16.90
CA LEU A 464 -5.55 5.66 -16.00
C LEU A 464 -6.85 6.03 -16.70
N ALA A 465 -7.18 5.25 -17.71
CA ALA A 465 -8.56 5.20 -18.09
C ALA A 465 -9.34 4.71 -16.86
N LEU A 466 -10.04 5.63 -16.23
CA LEU A 466 -10.93 5.40 -15.11
C LEU A 466 -12.22 4.74 -15.61
N SER A 467 -12.10 3.76 -16.52
CA SER A 467 -13.24 2.94 -16.91
C SER A 467 -13.61 2.02 -15.75
N GLY A 468 -14.87 1.72 -15.58
CA GLY A 468 -15.37 0.80 -14.56
C GLY A 468 -14.58 -0.51 -14.48
N ASP A 469 -14.15 -1.02 -15.63
CA ASP A 469 -13.32 -2.23 -15.75
C ASP A 469 -11.92 -2.10 -15.12
N ALA A 470 -11.35 -0.90 -15.10
CA ALA A 470 -10.04 -0.66 -14.49
C ALA A 470 -10.11 -0.51 -12.96
N ARG A 471 -11.31 -0.30 -12.40
CA ARG A 471 -11.52 0.01 -10.98
C ARG A 471 -11.98 -1.16 -10.14
N ASN A 472 -12.68 -2.06 -10.77
CA ASN A 472 -13.18 -3.24 -10.08
C ASN A 472 -12.62 -4.45 -10.79
N PRO A 473 -11.39 -4.87 -10.43
CA PRO A 473 -10.91 -6.18 -10.82
C PRO A 473 -11.80 -7.19 -10.12
N SER A 474 -13.08 -7.29 -10.50
CA SER A 474 -13.95 -8.28 -9.91
C SER A 474 -13.40 -9.64 -10.28
N ALA A 475 -13.10 -10.44 -9.28
CA ALA A 475 -12.69 -11.84 -9.44
C ALA A 475 -13.66 -12.69 -10.29
N ALA A 476 -14.71 -12.11 -10.83
CA ALA A 476 -15.73 -12.77 -11.65
C ALA A 476 -15.19 -13.29 -12.99
N ASP A 477 -14.17 -12.64 -13.55
CA ASP A 477 -13.70 -12.98 -14.91
C ASP A 477 -12.41 -13.83 -14.93
N GLY A 478 -11.79 -14.11 -13.77
CA GLY A 478 -10.68 -15.07 -13.65
C GLY A 478 -9.37 -14.64 -14.34
N GLU A 479 -9.26 -13.39 -14.77
CA GLU A 479 -8.12 -12.87 -15.52
C GLU A 479 -7.16 -12.00 -14.70
N PHE A 480 -7.34 -11.92 -13.37
CA PHE A 480 -6.42 -11.15 -12.53
C PHE A 480 -5.41 -12.01 -11.85
N GLY A 481 -4.37 -11.32 -11.39
CA GLY A 481 -3.34 -11.92 -10.60
C GLY A 481 -2.18 -12.38 -11.46
N LEU A 482 -1.09 -12.62 -10.78
CA LEU A 482 0.15 -13.09 -11.37
C LEU A 482 0.37 -14.55 -10.97
N SER A 483 0.54 -15.43 -11.95
CA SER A 483 0.89 -16.82 -11.67
C SER A 483 2.39 -16.93 -11.37
N VAL A 484 2.72 -17.42 -10.18
CA VAL A 484 4.09 -17.74 -9.75
C VAL A 484 4.12 -19.22 -9.36
N ASP A 485 4.87 -20.01 -10.10
CA ASP A 485 5.01 -21.47 -9.89
C ASP A 485 3.66 -22.21 -9.74
N GLY A 486 2.66 -21.78 -10.53
CA GLY A 486 1.31 -22.37 -10.52
C GLY A 486 0.38 -21.87 -9.41
N VAL A 487 0.83 -20.92 -8.60
CA VAL A 487 0.01 -20.23 -7.60
C VAL A 487 -0.38 -18.85 -8.12
N THR A 488 -1.67 -18.54 -8.17
CA THR A 488 -2.15 -17.20 -8.54
C THR A 488 -2.08 -16.27 -7.34
N LEU A 489 -1.33 -15.19 -7.47
CA LEU A 489 -1.24 -14.11 -6.49
C LEU A 489 -2.19 -12.99 -6.92
N LEU A 490 -3.00 -12.51 -5.98
CA LEU A 490 -4.08 -11.54 -6.24
C LEU A 490 -3.67 -10.10 -5.85
N PRO A 491 -4.23 -9.07 -6.52
CA PRO A 491 -3.99 -7.67 -6.18
C PRO A 491 -4.83 -7.19 -4.99
N ASP A 492 -4.90 -7.97 -3.93
CA ASP A 492 -5.69 -7.69 -2.75
C ASP A 492 -4.93 -8.01 -1.45
N PHE A 493 -5.59 -7.88 -0.30
CA PHE A 493 -5.07 -8.24 1.03
C PHE A 493 -5.69 -9.54 1.57
N SER A 494 -6.04 -10.46 0.68
CA SER A 494 -6.43 -11.83 1.03
C SER A 494 -5.21 -12.71 1.35
N PRO A 495 -5.39 -13.94 1.86
CA PRO A 495 -4.28 -14.89 2.04
C PRO A 495 -3.51 -15.23 0.75
N SER A 496 -4.12 -15.07 -0.42
CA SER A 496 -3.47 -15.19 -1.74
C SER A 496 -2.98 -13.85 -2.28
N GLY A 497 -3.24 -12.75 -1.57
CA GLY A 497 -2.92 -11.39 -1.97
C GLY A 497 -1.44 -11.05 -1.82
N ILE A 498 -1.06 -9.96 -2.47
CA ILE A 498 0.28 -9.36 -2.35
C ILE A 498 0.30 -8.05 -1.60
N PHE A 499 -0.85 -7.55 -1.15
CA PHE A 499 -0.95 -6.38 -0.30
C PHE A 499 -1.11 -6.77 1.18
N SER A 500 -0.69 -5.90 2.06
CA SER A 500 -0.87 -6.03 3.50
C SER A 500 -2.28 -5.61 3.91
N THR A 501 -2.64 -5.87 5.16
CA THR A 501 -3.99 -5.60 5.67
C THR A 501 -4.34 -4.11 5.74
N ASP A 502 -3.38 -3.21 5.54
CA ASP A 502 -3.66 -1.77 5.36
C ASP A 502 -4.12 -1.40 3.94
N ALA A 503 -4.09 -2.37 3.01
CA ALA A 503 -4.54 -2.24 1.63
C ALA A 503 -3.77 -1.22 0.76
N VAL A 504 -2.64 -0.71 1.26
CA VAL A 504 -1.77 0.27 0.60
C VAL A 504 -0.40 -0.32 0.34
N HIS A 505 0.21 -0.92 1.37
CA HIS A 505 1.57 -1.44 1.30
C HIS A 505 1.58 -2.89 0.83
N PRO A 506 2.58 -3.30 0.05
CA PRO A 506 2.77 -4.71 -0.26
C PRO A 506 3.06 -5.49 1.02
N ASN A 507 2.58 -6.73 1.08
CA ASN A 507 3.01 -7.70 2.08
C ASN A 507 4.39 -8.29 1.69
N PRO A 508 5.00 -9.20 2.48
CA PRO A 508 6.29 -9.79 2.13
C PRO A 508 6.37 -10.46 0.75
N ARG A 509 5.28 -11.08 0.27
CA ARG A 509 5.21 -11.63 -1.11
C ARG A 509 5.23 -10.53 -2.17
N GLY A 510 4.48 -9.47 -1.96
CA GLY A 510 4.48 -8.29 -2.81
C GLY A 510 5.85 -7.63 -2.87
N ASN A 511 6.52 -7.49 -1.72
CA ASN A 511 7.89 -6.98 -1.66
C ASN A 511 8.87 -7.87 -2.44
N ALA A 512 8.74 -9.19 -2.37
CA ALA A 512 9.59 -10.13 -3.13
C ALA A 512 9.35 -10.02 -4.65
N LEU A 513 8.10 -9.82 -5.10
CA LEU A 513 7.79 -9.55 -6.51
C LEU A 513 8.46 -8.27 -6.99
N ILE A 514 8.35 -7.18 -6.23
CA ILE A 514 8.98 -5.89 -6.55
C ILE A 514 10.50 -6.04 -6.60
N VAL A 515 11.11 -6.75 -5.66
CA VAL A 515 12.55 -7.04 -5.66
C VAL A 515 12.97 -7.76 -6.93
N ASN A 516 12.17 -8.71 -7.43
CA ASN A 516 12.48 -9.42 -8.66
C ASN A 516 12.47 -8.51 -9.90
N GLU A 517 11.61 -7.49 -9.96
CA GLU A 517 11.65 -6.47 -11.02
C GLU A 517 12.86 -5.54 -10.87
N ILE A 518 13.24 -5.17 -9.65
CA ILE A 518 14.47 -4.42 -9.38
C ILE A 518 15.70 -5.22 -9.85
N ILE A 519 15.78 -6.50 -9.50
CA ILE A 519 16.87 -7.39 -9.91
C ILE A 519 16.95 -7.49 -11.44
N LYS A 520 15.84 -7.72 -12.11
CA LYS A 520 15.76 -7.79 -13.57
C LYS A 520 16.33 -6.52 -14.23
N THR A 521 15.99 -5.35 -13.71
CA THR A 521 16.51 -4.07 -14.20
C THR A 521 18.01 -3.94 -13.96
N ILE A 522 18.49 -4.34 -12.78
CA ILE A 522 19.93 -4.37 -12.45
C ILE A 522 20.69 -5.32 -13.38
N GLU A 523 20.17 -6.51 -13.63
CA GLU A 523 20.79 -7.49 -14.55
C GLU A 523 20.93 -6.96 -15.97
N ILE A 524 19.87 -6.32 -16.48
CA ILE A 524 19.85 -5.74 -17.84
C ILE A 524 20.87 -4.60 -17.95
N THR A 525 20.90 -3.71 -16.95
CA THR A 525 21.70 -2.48 -17.05
C THR A 525 23.16 -2.68 -16.68
N PHE A 526 23.43 -3.41 -15.60
CA PHE A 526 24.77 -3.54 -15.06
C PHE A 526 25.44 -4.88 -15.41
N GLY A 527 24.75 -5.78 -16.12
CA GLY A 527 25.28 -7.10 -16.47
C GLY A 527 25.51 -7.99 -15.26
N ALA A 528 24.79 -7.73 -14.16
CA ALA A 528 24.80 -8.59 -12.98
C ALA A 528 24.11 -9.92 -13.27
N SER A 529 24.43 -10.94 -12.48
CA SER A 529 23.66 -12.18 -12.38
C SER A 529 23.29 -12.37 -10.93
N LEU A 530 22.02 -12.25 -10.60
CA LEU A 530 21.50 -12.28 -9.23
C LEU A 530 20.45 -13.37 -9.07
N PRO A 531 20.36 -14.05 -7.93
CA PRO A 531 19.24 -14.94 -7.68
C PRO A 531 17.95 -14.14 -7.52
N LYS A 532 16.85 -14.67 -8.01
CA LYS A 532 15.51 -14.11 -7.74
C LYS A 532 15.09 -14.47 -6.31
N ALA A 533 14.33 -13.59 -5.69
CA ALA A 533 13.62 -13.91 -4.47
C ALA A 533 12.53 -14.95 -4.77
N ASP A 534 12.49 -16.05 -4.02
CA ASP A 534 11.43 -17.04 -4.13
C ASP A 534 10.16 -16.50 -3.44
N VAL A 535 9.26 -15.95 -4.24
CA VAL A 535 8.07 -15.21 -3.76
C VAL A 535 7.19 -16.05 -2.84
N LEU A 536 7.04 -17.34 -3.13
CA LEU A 536 6.16 -18.23 -2.35
C LEU A 536 6.76 -18.64 -1.00
N ASN A 537 8.04 -18.47 -0.78
CA ASN A 537 8.69 -18.67 0.51
C ASN A 537 8.48 -17.48 1.48
N TYR A 538 7.96 -16.35 1.00
CA TYR A 538 7.62 -15.23 1.86
C TYR A 538 6.19 -15.35 2.40
N PRO A 539 5.96 -14.96 3.66
CA PRO A 539 4.61 -14.96 4.22
C PRO A 539 3.70 -13.98 3.47
N SER A 540 2.40 -14.28 3.44
CA SER A 540 1.35 -13.34 3.03
C SER A 540 0.93 -12.46 4.21
N ILE A 541 -0.38 -12.25 4.37
CA ILE A 541 -0.93 -11.56 5.53
C ILE A 541 -0.99 -12.47 6.76
N VAL A 542 -1.03 -11.86 7.94
CA VAL A 542 -1.25 -12.59 9.20
C VAL A 542 -2.75 -12.74 9.42
N ILE A 543 -3.17 -14.00 9.68
CA ILE A 543 -4.55 -14.32 10.04
C ILE A 543 -4.62 -14.36 11.57
N ALA A 544 -5.56 -13.61 12.15
CA ALA A 544 -5.83 -13.63 13.59
C ALA A 544 -6.25 -15.05 14.02
N GLN A 545 -5.73 -15.52 15.16
CA GLN A 545 -6.00 -16.86 15.70
C GLN A 545 -7.14 -16.84 16.72
#